data_0e2244213e69d891071b5e6bcb2218bb
#
_entry.id   0e2244213e69d891071b5e6bcb2218bb
#
_cell.length_a   1.000
_cell.length_b   1.000
_cell.length_c   1.000
_cell.angle_alpha   90.00
_cell.angle_beta   90.00
_cell.angle_gamma   90.00
#
_symmetry.space_group_name_H-M   'P 1'
#
loop_
_entity.id
_entity.type
_entity.pdbx_description
1 polymer ?
#
loop_
_entity_poly.entity_id
_entity_poly.type
_entity_poly.pdbx_seq_one_letter_code
_entity_poly.pdbx_strand_id
1 'polypeptide(L)'
;MVKTGVMRSAWISTLLLALFAGTAARAALVQVLVQDGAGKPLQGAVAFLDSAQARRQAKPLASAEIAQEKRTFVPEVLVVTAGTQVQFPNHDTVRHHVYSFSPAKKFEIKLYSGTPANPVLFDQPGVVLLGCNIHDQMVGWILVVETPYYGRSDASGAVRLDKVPPGEYTLRVWHPGLPVGAPALAQPLAVAEPGGAPVAVRLAGAAQ
;
A
#
# COMPACT_ATOMS: atom_id res chain seq x y z
N MET A 1 -18.44 83.82 -33.60
CA MET A 1 -17.49 83.07 -32.86
C MET A 1 -18.28 81.89 -32.23
N VAL A 2 -18.23 80.73 -32.84
CA VAL A 2 -18.91 79.51 -32.34
C VAL A 2 -17.88 78.58 -31.73
N LYS A 3 -17.98 78.28 -30.44
CA LYS A 3 -17.15 77.32 -29.77
C LYS A 3 -17.77 75.92 -29.77
N THR A 4 -17.17 75.04 -30.56
CA THR A 4 -17.52 73.62 -30.59
C THR A 4 -16.89 72.87 -29.36
N GLY A 5 -17.76 72.42 -28.50
CA GLY A 5 -17.37 71.51 -27.35
C GLY A 5 -17.24 70.08 -27.81
N VAL A 6 -16.05 69.47 -27.61
CA VAL A 6 -15.80 68.05 -27.89
C VAL A 6 -16.15 67.25 -26.62
N MET A 7 -17.20 66.39 -26.74
CA MET A 7 -17.57 65.45 -25.69
C MET A 7 -16.72 64.21 -25.76
N ARG A 8 -15.86 63.95 -24.76
CA ARG A 8 -15.03 62.74 -24.60
C ARG A 8 -15.86 61.67 -23.91
N SER A 9 -16.26 60.64 -24.67
CA SER A 9 -16.91 59.43 -24.10
C SER A 9 -15.83 58.57 -23.42
N ALA A 10 -15.93 58.41 -22.08
CA ALA A 10 -15.12 57.48 -21.32
C ALA A 10 -15.74 56.10 -21.39
N TRP A 11 -15.08 55.16 -22.04
CA TRP A 11 -15.44 53.75 -22.03
C TRP A 11 -14.89 53.12 -20.77
N ILE A 12 -15.78 52.77 -19.82
CA ILE A 12 -15.45 52.01 -18.64
C ILE A 12 -15.48 50.50 -19.00
N SER A 13 -14.33 49.94 -19.27
CA SER A 13 -14.19 48.49 -19.49
C SER A 13 -14.26 47.77 -18.15
N THR A 14 -15.41 47.19 -17.84
CA THR A 14 -15.59 46.35 -16.66
C THR A 14 -14.97 44.99 -16.89
N LEU A 15 -13.79 44.77 -16.32
CA LEU A 15 -13.08 43.48 -16.36
C LEU A 15 -13.76 42.52 -15.38
N LEU A 16 -14.54 41.56 -15.91
CA LEU A 16 -15.18 40.52 -15.10
C LEU A 16 -14.13 39.46 -14.74
N LEU A 17 -13.61 39.52 -13.53
CA LEU A 17 -12.69 38.54 -12.97
C LEU A 17 -13.49 37.30 -12.56
N ALA A 18 -13.56 36.26 -13.37
CA ALA A 18 -14.17 34.99 -13.04
C ALA A 18 -13.27 34.27 -12.02
N LEU A 19 -13.67 34.31 -10.75
CA LEU A 19 -13.06 33.44 -9.73
C LEU A 19 -13.43 31.98 -10.03
N PHE A 20 -12.51 31.24 -10.59
CA PHE A 20 -12.56 29.79 -10.58
C PHE A 20 -12.31 29.31 -9.16
N ALA A 21 -13.37 29.12 -8.36
CA ALA A 21 -13.30 28.40 -7.12
C ALA A 21 -13.05 26.90 -7.47
N GLY A 22 -11.80 26.54 -7.57
CA GLY A 22 -11.39 25.14 -7.65
C GLY A 22 -11.87 24.44 -6.38
N THR A 23 -12.88 23.59 -6.45
CA THR A 23 -13.24 22.68 -5.36
C THR A 23 -12.06 21.77 -5.12
N ALA A 24 -11.34 22.00 -4.02
CA ALA A 24 -10.31 21.07 -3.59
C ALA A 24 -10.99 19.71 -3.32
N ALA A 25 -10.67 18.72 -4.16
CA ALA A 25 -11.17 17.36 -3.98
C ALA A 25 -10.79 16.87 -2.58
N ARG A 26 -11.80 16.58 -1.74
CA ARG A 26 -11.57 16.08 -0.39
C ARG A 26 -11.22 14.61 -0.47
N ALA A 27 -10.18 14.23 0.27
CA ALA A 27 -9.78 12.85 0.36
C ALA A 27 -10.84 12.00 1.07
N ALA A 28 -11.15 10.85 0.50
CA ALA A 28 -12.16 9.92 1.02
C ALA A 28 -11.54 8.89 1.98
N LEU A 29 -12.40 8.33 2.84
CA LEU A 29 -12.13 7.10 3.57
C LEU A 29 -12.69 5.93 2.74
N VAL A 30 -11.83 4.98 2.37
CA VAL A 30 -12.24 3.71 1.77
C VAL A 30 -12.21 2.63 2.83
N GLN A 31 -13.34 1.93 2.99
CA GLN A 31 -13.48 0.79 3.90
C GLN A 31 -13.61 -0.50 3.09
N VAL A 32 -12.84 -1.52 3.44
CA VAL A 32 -12.89 -2.85 2.81
C VAL A 32 -13.18 -3.87 3.90
N LEU A 33 -14.12 -4.77 3.65
CA LEU A 33 -14.44 -5.91 4.52
C LEU A 33 -13.94 -7.18 3.84
N VAL A 34 -12.89 -7.77 4.39
CA VAL A 34 -12.29 -8.99 3.83
C VAL A 34 -12.84 -10.20 4.55
N GLN A 35 -13.29 -11.19 3.76
CA GLN A 35 -13.83 -12.46 4.23
C GLN A 35 -13.09 -13.61 3.57
N ASP A 36 -13.02 -14.74 4.24
CA ASP A 36 -12.55 -16.00 3.67
C ASP A 36 -13.59 -16.61 2.69
N GLY A 37 -13.30 -17.78 2.12
CA GLY A 37 -14.19 -18.50 1.21
C GLY A 37 -15.53 -18.91 1.84
N ALA A 38 -15.59 -19.05 3.17
CA ALA A 38 -16.81 -19.39 3.92
C ALA A 38 -17.61 -18.12 4.34
N GLY A 39 -17.11 -16.92 4.05
CA GLY A 39 -17.76 -15.66 4.42
C GLY A 39 -17.45 -15.20 5.83
N LYS A 40 -16.50 -15.82 6.54
CA LYS A 40 -16.04 -15.37 7.86
C LYS A 40 -15.05 -14.21 7.70
N PRO A 41 -15.01 -13.27 8.67
CA PRO A 41 -13.99 -12.23 8.68
C PRO A 41 -12.57 -12.82 8.58
N LEU A 42 -11.74 -12.26 7.70
CA LEU A 42 -10.36 -12.68 7.50
C LEU A 42 -9.41 -11.63 8.04
N GLN A 43 -8.78 -11.91 9.18
CA GLN A 43 -7.76 -11.05 9.81
C GLN A 43 -6.43 -11.15 9.07
N GLY A 44 -5.66 -10.06 9.02
CA GLY A 44 -4.29 -10.07 8.48
C GLY A 44 -4.20 -9.92 6.97
N ALA A 45 -5.31 -9.88 6.25
CA ALA A 45 -5.30 -9.59 4.82
C ALA A 45 -4.80 -8.16 4.57
N VAL A 46 -4.05 -7.99 3.48
CA VAL A 46 -3.58 -6.68 3.04
C VAL A 46 -4.42 -6.22 1.87
N ALA A 47 -5.11 -5.08 2.03
CA ALA A 47 -5.81 -4.39 0.95
C ALA A 47 -5.01 -3.16 0.51
N PHE A 48 -4.93 -2.92 -0.79
CA PHE A 48 -4.24 -1.76 -1.34
C PHE A 48 -4.88 -1.29 -2.65
N LEU A 49 -4.75 0.02 -2.92
CA LEU A 49 -5.35 0.67 -4.10
C LEU A 49 -4.26 1.01 -5.11
N ASP A 50 -4.34 0.40 -6.28
CA ASP A 50 -3.40 0.60 -7.37
C ASP A 50 -4.01 1.51 -8.43
N SER A 51 -3.27 2.54 -8.84
CA SER A 51 -3.58 3.42 -9.98
C SER A 51 -2.32 4.15 -10.44
N ALA A 52 -2.32 4.70 -11.65
CA ALA A 52 -1.21 5.52 -12.13
C ALA A 52 -0.96 6.75 -11.23
N GLN A 53 -2.01 7.32 -10.64
CA GLN A 53 -1.89 8.44 -9.69
C GLN A 53 -1.26 7.98 -8.36
N ALA A 54 -1.71 6.85 -7.81
CA ALA A 54 -1.18 6.30 -6.57
C ALA A 54 0.31 5.97 -6.69
N ARG A 55 0.73 5.38 -7.81
CA ARG A 55 2.15 5.07 -8.07
C ARG A 55 3.04 6.31 -8.06
N ARG A 56 2.59 7.43 -8.62
CA ARG A 56 3.34 8.70 -8.59
C ARG A 56 3.49 9.29 -7.19
N GLN A 57 2.62 8.92 -6.26
CA GLN A 57 2.64 9.38 -4.87
C GLN A 57 3.38 8.42 -3.93
N ALA A 58 3.59 7.18 -4.36
CA ALA A 58 4.34 6.20 -3.57
C ALA A 58 5.78 6.68 -3.34
N LYS A 59 6.22 6.60 -2.10
CA LYS A 59 7.60 6.91 -1.69
C LYS A 59 8.12 5.76 -0.85
N PRO A 60 9.40 5.42 -0.94
CA PRO A 60 10.01 4.46 -0.04
C PRO A 60 9.78 4.83 1.42
N LEU A 61 9.59 3.84 2.27
CA LEU A 61 9.53 4.06 3.72
C LEU A 61 10.90 4.50 4.23
N ALA A 62 10.91 5.41 5.21
CA ALA A 62 12.15 5.92 5.80
C ALA A 62 12.93 4.82 6.56
N SER A 63 12.21 3.86 7.14
CA SER A 63 12.77 2.68 7.79
C SER A 63 11.76 1.54 7.71
N ALA A 64 12.26 0.32 7.56
CA ALA A 64 11.46 -0.89 7.63
C ALA A 64 12.34 -2.03 8.15
N GLU A 65 11.76 -2.88 8.98
CA GLU A 65 12.47 -4.06 9.46
C GLU A 65 11.51 -5.25 9.61
N ILE A 66 12.06 -6.43 9.49
CA ILE A 66 11.43 -7.69 9.82
C ILE A 66 12.43 -8.50 10.64
N ALA A 67 12.18 -8.55 11.93
CA ALA A 67 13.09 -9.17 12.90
C ALA A 67 12.93 -10.71 12.92
N GLN A 68 13.94 -11.39 13.46
CA GLN A 68 13.81 -12.79 13.85
C GLN A 68 13.76 -12.86 15.37
N GLU A 69 12.65 -13.36 15.89
CA GLU A 69 12.39 -13.52 17.31
C GLU A 69 11.70 -14.87 17.56
N LYS A 70 12.20 -15.65 18.54
CA LYS A 70 11.63 -16.96 18.90
C LYS A 70 11.46 -17.88 17.69
N ARG A 71 12.41 -17.82 16.75
CA ARG A 71 12.43 -18.59 15.49
C ARG A 71 11.22 -18.29 14.59
N THR A 72 10.77 -17.04 14.59
CA THR A 72 9.72 -16.53 13.70
C THR A 72 10.15 -15.20 13.10
N PHE A 73 9.58 -14.82 11.95
CA PHE A 73 9.68 -13.45 11.41
C PHE A 73 8.65 -12.55 12.09
N VAL A 74 9.08 -11.38 12.57
CA VAL A 74 8.23 -10.40 13.25
C VAL A 74 8.40 -9.02 12.60
N PRO A 75 7.33 -8.44 12.04
CA PRO A 75 6.00 -9.04 11.84
C PRO A 75 6.04 -10.21 10.82
N GLU A 76 5.10 -11.14 10.92
CA GLU A 76 4.97 -12.23 9.94
C GLU A 76 4.76 -11.72 8.51
N VAL A 77 4.00 -10.63 8.36
CA VAL A 77 3.77 -9.92 7.09
C VAL A 77 4.19 -8.48 7.25
N LEU A 78 5.19 -8.04 6.49
CA LEU A 78 5.60 -6.66 6.36
C LEU A 78 5.11 -6.11 5.02
N VAL A 79 4.47 -4.93 5.03
CA VAL A 79 4.09 -4.22 3.80
C VAL A 79 5.02 -3.03 3.63
N VAL A 80 5.63 -2.91 2.45
CA VAL A 80 6.52 -1.80 2.11
C VAL A 80 6.18 -1.23 0.74
N THR A 81 6.48 0.04 0.54
CA THR A 81 6.44 0.65 -0.80
C THR A 81 7.72 0.34 -1.57
N ALA A 82 7.60 0.22 -2.90
CA ALA A 82 8.75 -0.04 -3.78
C ALA A 82 9.88 0.99 -3.56
N GLY A 83 11.12 0.52 -3.54
CA GLY A 83 12.30 1.32 -3.22
C GLY A 83 12.67 1.35 -1.73
N THR A 84 11.90 0.70 -0.86
CA THR A 84 12.20 0.62 0.57
C THR A 84 13.37 -0.32 0.85
N GLN A 85 14.27 0.10 1.74
CA GLN A 85 15.30 -0.73 2.31
C GLN A 85 14.81 -1.37 3.61
N VAL A 86 14.94 -2.70 3.73
CA VAL A 86 14.46 -3.47 4.88
C VAL A 86 15.65 -4.06 5.64
N GLN A 87 15.68 -3.85 6.94
CA GLN A 87 16.61 -4.48 7.87
C GLN A 87 16.09 -5.83 8.35
N PHE A 88 17.03 -6.72 8.69
CA PHE A 88 16.71 -8.08 9.17
C PHE A 88 17.43 -8.35 10.50
N PRO A 89 17.10 -7.65 11.61
CA PRO A 89 17.75 -7.90 12.89
C PRO A 89 17.38 -9.30 13.43
N ASN A 90 18.39 -9.99 13.96
CA ASN A 90 18.23 -11.27 14.65
C ASN A 90 18.33 -11.04 16.15
N HIS A 91 17.23 -11.14 16.87
CA HIS A 91 17.12 -10.99 18.32
C HIS A 91 17.22 -12.33 19.08
N ASP A 92 17.30 -13.45 18.34
CA ASP A 92 17.50 -14.76 18.95
C ASP A 92 18.96 -15.00 19.36
N THR A 93 19.17 -15.93 20.28
CA THR A 93 20.50 -16.38 20.68
C THR A 93 21.16 -17.34 19.68
N VAL A 94 20.36 -17.82 18.70
CA VAL A 94 20.82 -18.69 17.61
C VAL A 94 20.99 -17.88 16.34
N ARG A 95 21.88 -18.34 15.45
CA ARG A 95 22.02 -17.72 14.14
C ARG A 95 20.84 -18.08 13.25
N HIS A 96 20.49 -17.18 12.35
CA HIS A 96 19.50 -17.40 11.30
C HIS A 96 20.11 -17.18 9.92
N HIS A 97 19.46 -17.77 8.93
CA HIS A 97 19.74 -17.59 7.51
C HIS A 97 18.43 -17.09 6.88
N VAL A 98 18.45 -15.94 6.24
CA VAL A 98 17.26 -15.39 5.58
C VAL A 98 17.44 -15.45 4.07
N TYR A 99 16.46 -16.01 3.37
CA TYR A 99 16.50 -16.06 1.90
C TYR A 99 15.11 -15.88 1.29
N SER A 100 15.12 -15.53 0.01
CA SER A 100 13.94 -15.53 -0.85
C SER A 100 14.31 -15.92 -2.28
N PHE A 101 13.44 -16.72 -2.90
CA PHE A 101 13.49 -17.05 -4.33
C PHE A 101 12.31 -16.44 -5.11
N SER A 102 11.52 -15.59 -4.47
CA SER A 102 10.38 -14.94 -5.10
C SER A 102 10.78 -14.08 -6.29
N PRO A 103 9.98 -14.02 -7.37
CA PRO A 103 10.29 -13.20 -8.55
C PRO A 103 10.52 -11.73 -8.23
N ALA A 104 9.74 -11.16 -7.29
CA ALA A 104 9.87 -9.76 -6.89
C ALA A 104 11.18 -9.45 -6.17
N LYS A 105 11.77 -10.42 -5.45
CA LYS A 105 13.09 -10.25 -4.83
C LYS A 105 13.75 -11.60 -4.55
N LYS A 106 14.93 -11.82 -5.17
CA LYS A 106 15.83 -12.93 -4.84
C LYS A 106 16.99 -12.41 -4.04
N PHE A 107 17.23 -12.98 -2.85
CA PHE A 107 18.37 -12.62 -2.02
C PHE A 107 18.66 -13.70 -0.98
N GLU A 108 19.85 -13.62 -0.40
CA GLU A 108 20.32 -14.52 0.66
C GLU A 108 21.18 -13.73 1.65
N ILE A 109 20.88 -13.86 2.95
CA ILE A 109 21.74 -13.42 4.05
C ILE A 109 22.19 -14.69 4.78
N LYS A 110 23.45 -15.06 4.59
CA LYS A 110 24.02 -16.28 5.19
C LYS A 110 24.09 -16.16 6.70
N LEU A 111 24.05 -17.28 7.37
CA LEU A 111 24.02 -17.45 8.84
C LEU A 111 24.64 -16.28 9.63
N TYR A 112 23.82 -15.52 10.34
CA TYR A 112 24.25 -14.36 11.13
C TYR A 112 23.54 -14.27 12.48
N SER A 113 24.10 -13.47 13.37
CA SER A 113 23.52 -13.01 14.63
C SER A 113 23.55 -11.48 14.68
N GLY A 114 22.68 -10.86 15.42
CA GLY A 114 22.55 -9.40 15.47
C GLY A 114 21.98 -8.81 14.17
N THR A 115 22.31 -7.58 13.84
CA THR A 115 21.79 -6.89 12.67
C THR A 115 22.82 -6.89 11.53
N PRO A 116 22.47 -7.37 10.33
CA PRO A 116 23.35 -7.26 9.15
C PRO A 116 23.68 -5.78 8.85
N ALA A 117 24.90 -5.53 8.42
CA ALA A 117 25.38 -4.17 8.14
C ALA A 117 24.62 -3.49 6.99
N ASN A 118 24.17 -4.26 6.01
CA ASN A 118 23.48 -3.73 4.83
C ASN A 118 22.02 -4.18 4.81
N PRO A 119 21.07 -3.23 4.69
CA PRO A 119 19.67 -3.55 4.44
C PRO A 119 19.49 -4.13 3.02
N VAL A 120 18.39 -4.82 2.79
CA VAL A 120 18.00 -5.31 1.47
C VAL A 120 17.01 -4.34 0.83
N LEU A 121 17.30 -3.92 -0.41
CA LEU A 121 16.40 -3.07 -1.20
C LEU A 121 15.27 -3.88 -1.83
N PHE A 122 14.03 -3.44 -1.65
CA PHE A 122 12.81 -4.02 -2.26
C PHE A 122 12.24 -3.04 -3.28
N ASP A 123 12.65 -3.16 -4.52
CA ASP A 123 12.36 -2.23 -5.63
C ASP A 123 11.33 -2.75 -6.64
N GLN A 124 11.00 -4.03 -6.61
CA GLN A 124 10.00 -4.64 -7.50
C GLN A 124 8.72 -4.96 -6.75
N PRO A 125 7.53 -4.53 -7.26
CA PRO A 125 6.26 -4.85 -6.62
C PRO A 125 5.96 -6.35 -6.67
N GLY A 126 5.34 -6.86 -5.61
CA GLY A 126 4.92 -8.26 -5.53
C GLY A 126 5.10 -8.86 -4.14
N VAL A 127 4.77 -10.14 -4.03
CA VAL A 127 4.90 -10.91 -2.80
C VAL A 127 6.29 -11.56 -2.74
N VAL A 128 6.99 -11.34 -1.64
CA VAL A 128 8.29 -11.94 -1.34
C VAL A 128 8.12 -12.87 -0.15
N LEU A 129 8.26 -14.17 -0.41
CA LEU A 129 8.26 -15.20 0.62
C LEU A 129 9.67 -15.32 1.20
N LEU A 130 9.77 -15.22 2.52
CA LEU A 130 11.01 -15.39 3.28
C LEU A 130 11.07 -16.79 3.89
N GLY A 131 12.24 -17.38 3.88
CA GLY A 131 12.54 -18.63 4.56
C GLY A 131 13.82 -18.56 5.36
N CYS A 132 13.97 -19.50 6.31
CA CYS A 132 15.20 -19.74 7.05
C CYS A 132 15.69 -21.15 6.75
N ASN A 133 16.97 -21.30 6.37
CA ASN A 133 17.52 -22.58 5.91
C ASN A 133 17.79 -23.60 7.05
N ILE A 134 17.71 -23.15 8.32
CA ILE A 134 17.97 -24.02 9.50
C ILE A 134 16.74 -24.23 10.38
N HIS A 135 15.63 -23.60 10.05
CA HIS A 135 14.34 -23.76 10.73
C HIS A 135 13.21 -23.76 9.69
N ASP A 136 12.83 -24.94 9.21
CA ASP A 136 11.88 -25.12 8.08
C ASP A 136 10.53 -24.44 8.29
N GLN A 137 10.08 -24.26 9.54
CA GLN A 137 8.83 -23.62 9.88
C GLN A 137 8.93 -22.08 9.94
N MET A 138 10.12 -21.51 9.81
CA MET A 138 10.35 -20.07 9.88
C MET A 138 10.05 -19.43 8.54
N VAL A 139 8.83 -18.98 8.37
CA VAL A 139 8.29 -18.36 7.17
C VAL A 139 7.78 -16.97 7.46
N GLY A 140 7.95 -16.04 6.53
CA GLY A 140 7.44 -14.68 6.59
C GLY A 140 7.22 -14.11 5.20
N TRP A 141 6.58 -12.94 5.13
CA TRP A 141 6.28 -12.30 3.84
C TRP A 141 6.60 -10.82 3.86
N ILE A 142 7.11 -10.34 2.72
CA ILE A 142 7.17 -8.91 2.44
C ILE A 142 6.29 -8.66 1.23
N LEU A 143 5.25 -7.84 1.38
CA LEU A 143 4.43 -7.38 0.27
C LEU A 143 4.93 -6.01 -0.18
N VAL A 144 5.47 -5.93 -1.38
CA VAL A 144 5.95 -4.68 -1.99
C VAL A 144 4.83 -4.10 -2.84
N VAL A 145 4.39 -2.88 -2.50
CA VAL A 145 3.30 -2.16 -3.18
C VAL A 145 3.80 -0.87 -3.82
N GLU A 146 3.11 -0.41 -4.86
CA GLU A 146 3.40 0.86 -5.55
C GLU A 146 2.36 1.94 -5.22
N THR A 147 1.89 1.99 -3.99
CA THR A 147 0.83 2.90 -3.56
C THR A 147 1.03 3.29 -2.09
N PRO A 148 0.68 4.52 -1.68
CA PRO A 148 0.61 4.89 -0.28
C PRO A 148 -0.69 4.41 0.40
N TYR A 149 -1.68 3.91 -0.36
CA TYR A 149 -3.01 3.53 0.12
C TYR A 149 -3.09 2.03 0.35
N TYR A 150 -2.60 1.56 1.49
CA TYR A 150 -2.67 0.17 1.91
C TYR A 150 -2.96 0.05 3.41
N GLY A 151 -3.51 -1.09 3.79
CA GLY A 151 -3.80 -1.41 5.18
C GLY A 151 -4.00 -2.91 5.39
N ARG A 152 -3.99 -3.33 6.67
CA ARG A 152 -4.24 -4.72 7.06
C ARG A 152 -5.61 -4.85 7.70
N SER A 153 -6.29 -5.95 7.45
CA SER A 153 -7.56 -6.24 8.10
C SER A 153 -7.37 -6.60 9.57
N ASP A 154 -8.25 -6.07 10.39
CA ASP A 154 -8.37 -6.40 11.81
C ASP A 154 -9.14 -7.71 12.03
N ALA A 155 -9.41 -8.06 13.29
CA ALA A 155 -10.15 -9.28 13.66
C ALA A 155 -11.59 -9.33 13.11
N SER A 156 -12.17 -8.19 12.73
CA SER A 156 -13.47 -8.11 12.06
C SER A 156 -13.38 -8.20 10.53
N GLY A 157 -12.18 -8.36 9.98
CA GLY A 157 -11.91 -8.33 8.55
C GLY A 157 -11.90 -6.94 7.95
N ALA A 158 -12.00 -5.88 8.77
CA ALA A 158 -12.08 -4.50 8.30
C ALA A 158 -10.70 -3.91 8.00
N VAL A 159 -10.59 -3.26 6.83
CA VAL A 159 -9.44 -2.44 6.44
C VAL A 159 -9.94 -1.01 6.23
N ARG A 160 -9.18 -0.03 6.73
CA ARG A 160 -9.43 1.40 6.52
C ARG A 160 -8.28 2.01 5.75
N LEU A 161 -8.60 2.65 4.62
CA LEU A 161 -7.65 3.37 3.79
C LEU A 161 -8.02 4.85 3.81
N ASP A 162 -7.25 5.63 4.54
CA ASP A 162 -7.53 7.05 4.76
C ASP A 162 -6.91 7.91 3.65
N LYS A 163 -7.47 9.10 3.46
CA LYS A 163 -6.96 10.16 2.58
C LYS A 163 -6.81 9.71 1.11
N VAL A 164 -7.69 8.84 0.64
CA VAL A 164 -7.70 8.40 -0.75
C VAL A 164 -8.33 9.48 -1.62
N PRO A 165 -7.63 10.03 -2.62
CA PRO A 165 -8.23 10.97 -3.57
C PRO A 165 -9.34 10.30 -4.37
N PRO A 166 -10.39 11.03 -4.78
CA PRO A 166 -11.37 10.52 -5.73
C PRO A 166 -10.71 10.08 -7.04
N GLY A 167 -11.21 9.01 -7.62
CA GLY A 167 -10.67 8.47 -8.88
C GLY A 167 -10.92 6.99 -9.06
N GLU A 168 -10.39 6.47 -10.17
CA GLU A 168 -10.46 5.06 -10.52
C GLU A 168 -9.22 4.32 -10.01
N TYR A 169 -9.46 3.21 -9.34
CA TYR A 169 -8.44 2.34 -8.75
C TYR A 169 -8.70 0.88 -9.09
N THR A 170 -7.65 0.08 -8.98
CA THR A 170 -7.78 -1.37 -8.80
C THR A 170 -7.57 -1.66 -7.32
N LEU A 171 -8.63 -2.12 -6.63
CA LEU A 171 -8.51 -2.67 -5.30
C LEU A 171 -7.87 -4.05 -5.41
N ARG A 172 -6.76 -4.23 -4.70
CA ARG A 172 -6.07 -5.52 -4.58
C ARG A 172 -6.12 -6.00 -3.15
N VAL A 173 -6.34 -7.31 -2.97
CA VAL A 173 -6.36 -7.94 -1.64
C VAL A 173 -5.54 -9.22 -1.67
N TRP A 174 -4.63 -9.34 -0.72
CA TRP A 174 -3.75 -10.51 -0.56
C TRP A 174 -3.73 -10.97 0.90
N HIS A 175 -3.48 -12.27 1.12
CA HIS A 175 -3.35 -12.85 2.46
C HIS A 175 -2.30 -13.98 2.43
N PRO A 176 -1.48 -14.16 3.50
CA PRO A 176 -0.46 -15.23 3.55
C PRO A 176 -1.04 -16.65 3.46
N GLY A 177 -2.31 -16.84 3.83
CA GLY A 177 -3.01 -18.12 3.67
C GLY A 177 -3.42 -18.46 2.22
N LEU A 178 -3.15 -17.59 1.25
CA LEU A 178 -3.30 -17.95 -0.17
C LEU A 178 -2.20 -18.94 -0.60
N PRO A 179 -2.43 -19.76 -1.62
CA PRO A 179 -1.39 -20.61 -2.17
C PRO A 179 -0.13 -19.79 -2.53
N VAL A 180 1.05 -20.34 -2.26
CA VAL A 180 2.31 -19.68 -2.59
C VAL A 180 2.36 -19.34 -4.08
N GLY A 181 2.69 -18.10 -4.41
CA GLY A 181 2.70 -17.59 -5.78
C GLY A 181 1.33 -17.15 -6.32
N ALA A 182 0.25 -17.35 -5.57
CA ALA A 182 -1.06 -16.82 -5.98
C ALA A 182 -1.03 -15.29 -6.02
N PRO A 183 -1.57 -14.66 -7.08
CA PRO A 183 -1.64 -13.22 -7.17
C PRO A 183 -2.66 -12.66 -6.16
N ALA A 184 -2.50 -11.38 -5.81
CA ALA A 184 -3.56 -10.66 -5.10
C ALA A 184 -4.84 -10.65 -5.94
N LEU A 185 -6.00 -10.88 -5.30
CA LEU A 185 -7.29 -10.66 -5.93
C LEU A 185 -7.35 -9.19 -6.38
N ALA A 186 -7.88 -8.94 -7.57
CA ALA A 186 -7.97 -7.60 -8.14
C ALA A 186 -9.38 -7.32 -8.65
N GLN A 187 -9.93 -6.17 -8.28
CA GLN A 187 -11.21 -5.68 -8.80
C GLN A 187 -11.20 -4.17 -8.99
N PRO A 188 -11.94 -3.63 -9.97
CA PRO A 188 -12.07 -2.19 -10.13
C PRO A 188 -12.81 -1.56 -8.94
N LEU A 189 -12.40 -0.33 -8.59
CA LEU A 189 -13.02 0.46 -7.53
C LEU A 189 -13.00 1.95 -7.90
N ALA A 190 -14.18 2.54 -8.03
CA ALA A 190 -14.34 3.98 -8.12
C ALA A 190 -14.44 4.58 -6.70
N VAL A 191 -13.57 5.53 -6.39
CA VAL A 191 -13.59 6.27 -5.13
C VAL A 191 -14.21 7.64 -5.38
N ALA A 192 -15.33 7.92 -4.70
CA ALA A 192 -16.03 9.22 -4.74
C ALA A 192 -16.02 9.88 -3.36
N GLU A 193 -16.28 11.20 -3.32
CA GLU A 193 -16.54 11.93 -2.09
C GLU A 193 -18.03 11.81 -1.67
N PRO A 194 -18.31 11.74 -0.39
CA PRO A 194 -17.45 11.76 0.82
C PRO A 194 -16.90 10.38 1.21
N GLY A 195 -16.90 9.41 0.35
CA GLY A 195 -16.61 8.01 0.60
C GLY A 195 -17.87 7.17 0.39
N GLY A 196 -17.70 5.91 -0.02
CA GLY A 196 -18.75 4.96 -0.31
C GLY A 196 -19.06 4.02 0.86
N ALA A 197 -20.05 3.15 0.66
CA ALA A 197 -20.30 2.02 1.54
C ALA A 197 -19.05 1.09 1.56
N PRO A 198 -18.84 0.31 2.64
CA PRO A 198 -17.76 -0.64 2.70
C PRO A 198 -17.80 -1.64 1.52
N VAL A 199 -16.64 -1.89 0.94
CA VAL A 199 -16.46 -2.83 -0.19
C VAL A 199 -16.21 -4.23 0.39
N ALA A 200 -17.12 -5.16 0.17
CA ALA A 200 -16.91 -6.55 0.58
C ALA A 200 -16.04 -7.29 -0.43
N VAL A 201 -15.01 -7.98 0.07
CA VAL A 201 -14.12 -8.82 -0.72
C VAL A 201 -14.06 -10.21 -0.12
N ARG A 202 -14.41 -11.24 -0.91
CA ARG A 202 -14.28 -12.64 -0.50
C ARG A 202 -13.02 -13.22 -1.11
N LEU A 203 -12.08 -13.64 -0.27
CA LEU A 203 -10.81 -14.20 -0.67
C LEU A 203 -10.88 -15.74 -0.61
N ALA A 204 -11.37 -16.34 -1.69
CA ALA A 204 -11.43 -17.79 -1.80
C ALA A 204 -10.02 -18.39 -1.81
N GLY A 205 -9.84 -19.51 -1.09
CA GLY A 205 -8.54 -20.21 -1.01
C GLY A 205 -7.59 -19.68 0.07
N ALA A 206 -7.92 -18.59 0.78
CA ALA A 206 -7.18 -18.20 1.97
C ALA A 206 -7.62 -19.08 3.15
N ALA A 207 -6.65 -19.80 3.74
CA ALA A 207 -6.81 -20.48 5.02
C ALA A 207 -6.44 -19.51 6.17
N GLN A 208 -7.14 -19.64 7.30
CA GLN A 208 -6.77 -18.98 8.56
C GLN A 208 -5.64 -19.72 9.24
#